data_09cd724826a4767b6b24fa0f2167b8a0
#
_entry.id   09cd724826a4767b6b24fa0f2167b8a0
#
_cell.length_a   1.000
_cell.length_b   1.000
_cell.length_c   1.000
_cell.angle_alpha   90.00
_cell.angle_beta   90.00
_cell.angle_gamma   90.00
#
_symmetry.space_group_name_H-M   'P 1'
#
loop_
_entity.id
_entity.type
_entity.pdbx_description
1 polymer ?
#
loop_
_entity_poly.entity_id
_entity_poly.type
_entity_poly.pdbx_seq_one_letter_code
_entity_poly.pdbx_strand_id
1 'polypeptide(L)'
;MKKLSLILFSILILFFQTQSFSEEKLIFGKAKVIDGDTIKINGEKIRLHGIDSPEIKQVCQNKDNNPYACGVVAKDFLDNYIFSSGLIDITKAPKSETNRMVYCYYSERDRYKRIIGKCYVGKDSKFNLNHEMVSSGQAVAYTKYSKDYIKAQNKAKQKGIGIWQGKFDLPEEWRRQNK
;
A
#
# COMPACT_ATOMS: atom_id res chain seq x y z
N MET A 1 -42.07 28.00 -32.71
CA MET A 1 -40.85 27.20 -33.01
C MET A 1 -39.56 27.76 -32.37
N LYS A 2 -39.34 29.09 -32.29
CA LYS A 2 -38.10 29.66 -31.70
C LYS A 2 -37.94 29.48 -30.17
N LYS A 3 -39.03 29.38 -29.38
CA LYS A 3 -38.95 29.19 -27.91
C LYS A 3 -38.58 27.77 -27.49
N LEU A 4 -38.89 26.74 -28.30
CA LEU A 4 -38.56 25.36 -28.00
C LEU A 4 -37.04 25.08 -28.21
N SER A 5 -36.41 25.74 -29.18
CA SER A 5 -34.96 25.63 -29.46
C SER A 5 -34.08 26.21 -28.35
N LEU A 6 -34.53 27.28 -27.68
CA LEU A 6 -33.82 27.92 -26.56
C LEU A 6 -33.81 27.04 -25.30
N ILE A 7 -34.90 26.30 -25.03
CA ILE A 7 -35.05 25.42 -23.87
C ILE A 7 -34.12 24.18 -24.05
N LEU A 8 -34.05 23.61 -25.25
CA LEU A 8 -33.16 22.48 -25.57
C LEU A 8 -31.69 22.86 -25.44
N PHE A 9 -31.32 24.11 -25.80
CA PHE A 9 -29.93 24.58 -25.67
C PHE A 9 -29.54 24.82 -24.19
N SER A 10 -30.49 25.30 -23.33
CA SER A 10 -30.25 25.43 -21.89
C SER A 10 -30.09 24.11 -21.16
N ILE A 11 -30.79 23.05 -21.58
CA ILE A 11 -30.71 21.72 -20.95
C ILE A 11 -29.37 21.05 -21.29
N LEU A 12 -28.80 21.31 -22.48
CA LEU A 12 -27.51 20.73 -22.90
C LEU A 12 -26.31 21.27 -22.09
N ILE A 13 -26.39 22.51 -21.58
CA ILE A 13 -25.32 23.13 -20.77
C ILE A 13 -25.27 22.59 -19.34
N LEU A 14 -26.36 22.05 -18.81
CA LEU A 14 -26.44 21.51 -17.44
C LEU A 14 -25.82 20.13 -17.30
N PHE A 15 -25.47 19.44 -18.40
CA PHE A 15 -24.84 18.09 -18.36
C PHE A 15 -23.30 18.10 -18.44
N PHE A 16 -22.67 19.27 -18.49
CA PHE A 16 -21.22 19.36 -18.29
C PHE A 16 -20.93 19.34 -16.78
N GLN A 17 -21.18 18.21 -16.14
CA GLN A 17 -20.60 17.92 -14.83
C GLN A 17 -19.09 17.80 -15.04
N THR A 18 -18.36 18.82 -14.63
CA THR A 18 -16.91 18.78 -14.49
C THR A 18 -16.59 17.67 -13.48
N GLN A 19 -16.19 16.51 -13.99
CA GLN A 19 -15.53 15.51 -13.15
C GLN A 19 -14.26 16.19 -12.62
N SER A 20 -14.29 16.55 -11.35
CA SER A 20 -13.11 17.02 -10.63
C SER A 20 -12.12 15.85 -10.61
N PHE A 21 -11.22 15.83 -11.57
CA PHE A 21 -10.08 14.91 -11.56
C PHE A 21 -9.18 15.37 -10.42
N SER A 22 -9.15 14.61 -9.34
CA SER A 22 -8.19 14.87 -8.26
C SER A 22 -6.78 14.69 -8.83
N GLU A 23 -6.01 15.78 -8.84
CA GLU A 23 -4.64 15.78 -9.34
C GLU A 23 -3.78 14.82 -8.53
N GLU A 24 -3.13 13.86 -9.21
CA GLU A 24 -2.22 12.93 -8.60
C GLU A 24 -0.92 13.65 -8.23
N LYS A 25 -0.53 13.58 -6.98
CA LYS A 25 0.66 14.20 -6.40
C LYS A 25 1.73 13.16 -6.17
N LEU A 26 2.99 13.59 -6.21
CA LEU A 26 4.16 12.77 -5.94
C LEU A 26 4.88 13.24 -4.68
N ILE A 27 5.18 12.30 -3.78
CA ILE A 27 6.17 12.48 -2.72
C ILE A 27 7.26 11.42 -2.88
N PHE A 28 8.51 11.82 -2.77
CA PHE A 28 9.64 10.91 -2.86
C PHE A 28 10.75 11.27 -1.88
N GLY A 29 11.54 10.29 -1.51
CA GLY A 29 12.66 10.46 -0.59
C GLY A 29 13.05 9.16 0.09
N LYS A 30 14.01 9.27 1.02
CA LYS A 30 14.41 8.15 1.88
C LYS A 30 13.25 7.75 2.78
N ALA A 31 12.87 6.47 2.72
CA ALA A 31 11.80 5.94 3.55
C ALA A 31 12.31 5.36 4.86
N LYS A 32 11.55 5.63 5.94
CA LYS A 32 11.64 4.93 7.22
C LYS A 32 10.36 4.11 7.40
N VAL A 33 10.48 2.79 7.57
CA VAL A 33 9.35 1.91 7.82
C VAL A 33 8.88 2.06 9.27
N ILE A 34 7.57 2.25 9.45
CA ILE A 34 6.91 2.34 10.75
C ILE A 34 6.34 0.97 11.12
N ASP A 35 5.54 0.38 10.22
CA ASP A 35 4.93 -0.94 10.30
C ASP A 35 4.80 -1.54 8.89
N GLY A 36 4.12 -2.68 8.74
CA GLY A 36 4.04 -3.40 7.45
C GLY A 36 3.24 -2.68 6.35
N ASP A 37 2.54 -1.59 6.65
CA ASP A 37 1.78 -0.83 5.65
C ASP A 37 1.88 0.71 5.81
N THR A 38 2.80 1.16 6.67
CA THR A 38 3.03 2.58 6.91
C THR A 38 4.52 2.91 6.87
N ILE A 39 4.87 3.88 6.03
CA ILE A 39 6.24 4.42 5.92
C ILE A 39 6.24 5.92 6.22
N LYS A 40 7.42 6.49 6.43
CA LYS A 40 7.63 7.93 6.60
C LYS A 40 8.66 8.44 5.60
N ILE A 41 8.32 9.51 4.84
CA ILE A 41 9.20 10.19 3.89
C ILE A 41 9.13 11.69 4.19
N ASN A 42 10.27 12.34 4.35
CA ASN A 42 10.36 13.79 4.59
C ASN A 42 9.43 14.31 5.71
N GLY A 43 9.27 13.52 6.78
CA GLY A 43 8.38 13.90 7.89
C GLY A 43 6.92 13.46 7.72
N GLU A 44 6.46 13.18 6.51
CA GLU A 44 5.10 12.76 6.20
C GLU A 44 4.88 11.26 6.42
N LYS A 45 3.78 10.89 7.07
CA LYS A 45 3.35 9.48 7.19
C LYS A 45 2.53 9.09 5.96
N ILE A 46 2.87 7.95 5.38
CA ILE A 46 2.24 7.41 4.18
C ILE A 46 1.71 6.02 4.50
N ARG A 47 0.40 5.86 4.40
CA ARG A 47 -0.28 4.56 4.47
C ARG A 47 -0.31 3.96 3.07
N LEU A 48 0.19 2.76 2.91
CA LEU A 48 0.15 2.04 1.64
C LEU A 48 -1.31 1.72 1.26
N HIS A 49 -1.77 2.29 0.15
CA HIS A 49 -3.16 2.20 -0.28
C HIS A 49 -3.60 0.76 -0.62
N GLY A 50 -4.80 0.38 -0.17
CA GLY A 50 -5.45 -0.86 -0.59
C GLY A 50 -4.89 -2.14 0.03
N ILE A 51 -4.01 -2.05 1.02
CA ILE A 51 -3.49 -3.18 1.79
C ILE A 51 -3.69 -2.99 3.29
N ASP A 52 -3.66 -4.08 4.04
CA ASP A 52 -3.73 -4.09 5.50
C ASP A 52 -2.75 -5.14 6.04
N SER A 53 -1.74 -4.71 6.77
CA SER A 53 -0.70 -5.58 7.33
C SER A 53 -0.96 -5.87 8.79
N PRO A 54 -0.52 -7.03 9.33
CA PRO A 54 -0.57 -7.30 10.75
C PRO A 54 0.06 -6.18 11.57
N GLU A 55 -0.57 -5.82 12.69
CA GLU A 55 -0.06 -4.83 13.63
C GLU A 55 1.24 -5.30 14.29
N ILE A 56 2.13 -4.40 14.67
CA ILE A 56 3.45 -4.73 15.26
C ILE A 56 3.33 -5.73 16.43
N LYS A 57 2.27 -5.59 17.25
CA LYS A 57 2.03 -6.48 18.40
C LYS A 57 1.24 -7.73 18.04
N GLN A 58 0.82 -7.89 16.79
CA GLN A 58 0.02 -9.04 16.38
C GLN A 58 0.87 -10.29 16.30
N VAL A 59 0.31 -11.37 16.85
CA VAL A 59 0.88 -12.72 16.82
C VAL A 59 0.03 -13.59 15.92
N CYS A 60 0.68 -14.34 15.04
CA CYS A 60 0.08 -15.32 14.15
C CYS A 60 0.62 -16.71 14.48
N GLN A 61 0.03 -17.76 13.91
CA GLN A 61 0.54 -19.13 14.00
C GLN A 61 1.12 -19.55 12.64
N ASN A 62 2.24 -20.25 12.64
CA ASN A 62 2.79 -20.86 11.45
C ASN A 62 2.09 -22.20 11.11
N LYS A 63 2.54 -22.91 10.07
CA LYS A 63 2.00 -24.21 9.64
C LYS A 63 2.03 -25.29 10.74
N ASP A 64 2.96 -25.17 11.70
CA ASP A 64 3.16 -26.12 12.82
C ASP A 64 2.41 -25.65 14.08
N ASN A 65 1.51 -24.65 13.97
CA ASN A 65 0.79 -23.96 15.04
C ASN A 65 1.69 -23.25 16.06
N ASN A 66 2.96 -23.02 15.75
CA ASN A 66 3.84 -22.24 16.61
C ASN A 66 3.55 -20.74 16.45
N PRO A 67 3.46 -19.98 17.55
CA PRO A 67 3.24 -18.55 17.50
C PRO A 67 4.48 -17.80 16.97
N TYR A 68 4.26 -16.72 16.20
CA TYR A 68 5.31 -15.81 15.76
C TYR A 68 4.80 -14.37 15.60
N ALA A 69 5.69 -13.39 15.76
CA ALA A 69 5.37 -11.96 15.70
C ALA A 69 5.18 -11.52 14.23
N CYS A 70 4.02 -11.84 13.63
CA CYS A 70 3.79 -11.59 12.20
C CYS A 70 3.82 -10.10 11.82
N GLY A 71 3.44 -9.19 12.71
CA GLY A 71 3.55 -7.76 12.45
C GLY A 71 4.99 -7.27 12.38
N VAL A 72 5.88 -7.82 13.22
CA VAL A 72 7.32 -7.54 13.14
C VAL A 72 7.89 -8.10 11.84
N VAL A 73 7.54 -9.34 11.48
CA VAL A 73 7.98 -9.98 10.23
C VAL A 73 7.54 -9.16 9.01
N ALA A 74 6.30 -8.68 8.98
CA ALA A 74 5.80 -7.85 7.89
C ALA A 74 6.55 -6.51 7.77
N LYS A 75 6.81 -5.86 8.92
CA LYS A 75 7.61 -4.62 8.96
C LYS A 75 9.03 -4.86 8.43
N ASP A 76 9.69 -5.91 8.91
CA ASP A 76 11.08 -6.22 8.53
C ASP A 76 11.17 -6.65 7.05
N PHE A 77 10.16 -7.35 6.54
CA PHE A 77 10.06 -7.64 5.11
C PHE A 77 10.02 -6.36 4.28
N LEU A 78 9.13 -5.40 4.62
CA LEU A 78 9.03 -4.13 3.91
C LEU A 78 10.34 -3.33 3.96
N ASP A 79 10.98 -3.28 5.13
CA ASP A 79 12.25 -2.58 5.33
C ASP A 79 13.38 -3.20 4.47
N ASN A 80 13.50 -4.52 4.50
CA ASN A 80 14.48 -5.26 3.70
C ASN A 80 14.18 -5.14 2.20
N TYR A 81 12.91 -5.18 1.79
CA TYR A 81 12.52 -5.04 0.38
C TYR A 81 12.89 -3.66 -0.18
N ILE A 82 12.60 -2.58 0.57
CA ILE A 82 13.00 -1.22 0.21
C ILE A 82 14.52 -1.13 0.08
N PHE A 83 15.26 -1.72 1.01
CA PHE A 83 16.72 -1.70 0.99
C PHE A 83 17.30 -2.49 -0.19
N SER A 84 16.84 -3.73 -0.42
CA SER A 84 17.39 -4.62 -1.47
C SER A 84 16.99 -4.21 -2.88
N SER A 85 15.76 -3.68 -3.07
CA SER A 85 15.27 -3.26 -4.39
C SER A 85 15.93 -1.98 -4.90
N GLY A 86 16.58 -1.20 -4.02
CA GLY A 86 17.46 -0.12 -4.40
C GLY A 86 18.81 -0.57 -4.96
N LEU A 87 19.18 -1.86 -4.79
CA LEU A 87 20.44 -2.45 -5.24
C LEU A 87 20.25 -3.10 -6.62
N ILE A 88 20.43 -2.35 -7.69
CA ILE A 88 20.40 -2.89 -9.08
C ILE A 88 21.67 -3.66 -9.39
N ASP A 89 22.77 -3.48 -8.63
CA ASP A 89 24.03 -4.19 -8.80
C ASP A 89 24.68 -4.45 -7.44
N ILE A 90 24.49 -5.66 -6.93
CA ILE A 90 25.02 -6.12 -5.63
C ILE A 90 26.55 -6.08 -5.60
N THR A 91 27.21 -6.05 -6.77
CA THR A 91 28.68 -6.13 -6.89
C THR A 91 29.36 -4.76 -6.84
N LYS A 92 28.64 -3.67 -7.02
CA LYS A 92 29.20 -2.32 -7.18
C LYS A 92 28.68 -1.26 -6.21
N ALA A 93 27.71 -1.56 -5.35
CA ALA A 93 27.16 -0.56 -4.46
C ALA A 93 27.88 -0.55 -3.10
N PRO A 94 28.50 0.57 -2.69
CA PRO A 94 28.72 0.82 -1.27
C PRO A 94 27.35 0.80 -0.57
N LYS A 95 27.31 0.36 0.67
CA LYS A 95 26.13 0.41 1.56
C LYS A 95 25.70 1.88 1.78
N SER A 96 25.34 2.58 0.70
CA SER A 96 25.03 3.99 0.74
C SER A 96 23.54 4.17 0.95
N GLU A 97 23.21 5.20 1.70
CA GLU A 97 21.85 5.60 2.07
C GLU A 97 20.91 5.88 0.88
N THR A 98 21.42 5.90 -0.36
CA THR A 98 20.68 6.12 -1.59
C THR A 98 19.72 4.97 -1.94
N ASN A 99 19.91 3.78 -1.36
CA ASN A 99 19.14 2.58 -1.69
C ASN A 99 17.74 2.53 -1.06
N ARG A 100 17.35 3.56 -0.31
CA ARG A 100 16.04 3.62 0.36
C ARG A 100 15.08 4.63 -0.27
N MET A 101 15.34 5.03 -1.50
CA MET A 101 14.47 5.98 -2.22
C MET A 101 13.15 5.32 -2.59
N VAL A 102 12.07 5.89 -2.10
CA VAL A 102 10.69 5.48 -2.38
C VAL A 102 9.95 6.64 -3.03
N TYR A 103 9.11 6.33 -4.00
CA TYR A 103 8.26 7.25 -4.75
C TYR A 103 6.80 6.87 -4.49
N CYS A 104 5.99 7.77 -3.94
CA CYS A 104 4.59 7.51 -3.65
C CYS A 104 3.70 8.50 -4.38
N TYR A 105 2.80 7.97 -5.20
CA TYR A 105 1.74 8.72 -5.87
C TYR A 105 0.49 8.70 -5.01
N TYR A 106 -0.17 9.87 -4.87
CA TYR A 106 -1.33 10.02 -4.00
C TYR A 106 -2.23 11.16 -4.47
N SER A 107 -3.51 11.09 -4.12
CA SER A 107 -4.48 12.17 -4.37
C SER A 107 -5.17 12.64 -3.08
N GLU A 108 -5.07 11.87 -2.00
CA GLU A 108 -5.83 12.12 -0.78
C GLU A 108 -5.04 11.83 0.50
N ARG A 109 -5.59 12.27 1.63
CA ARG A 109 -5.15 11.94 2.98
C ARG A 109 -6.31 11.32 3.76
N ASP A 110 -5.99 10.46 4.71
CA ASP A 110 -6.99 9.90 5.62
C ASP A 110 -7.36 10.89 6.75
N ARG A 111 -8.33 10.48 7.59
CA ARG A 111 -8.77 11.25 8.76
C ARG A 111 -7.65 11.55 9.79
N TYR A 112 -6.56 10.80 9.75
CA TYR A 112 -5.37 10.98 10.59
C TYR A 112 -4.30 11.84 9.90
N LYS A 113 -4.63 12.46 8.76
CA LYS A 113 -3.74 13.28 7.92
C LYS A 113 -2.59 12.50 7.25
N ARG A 114 -2.61 11.15 7.27
CA ARG A 114 -1.64 10.35 6.54
C ARG A 114 -1.95 10.42 5.03
N ILE A 115 -0.91 10.49 4.24
CA ILE A 115 -1.01 10.31 2.79
C ILE A 115 -1.47 8.88 2.50
N ILE A 116 -2.43 8.69 1.60
CA ILE A 116 -2.85 7.39 1.09
C ILE A 116 -2.18 7.18 -0.26
N GLY A 117 -1.12 6.34 -0.29
CA GLY A 117 -0.22 6.29 -1.44
C GLY A 117 -0.03 4.91 -2.06
N LYS A 118 0.17 4.89 -3.39
CA LYS A 118 0.77 3.76 -4.11
C LYS A 118 2.26 4.02 -4.22
N CYS A 119 3.08 3.18 -3.59
CA CYS A 119 4.50 3.42 -3.42
C CYS A 119 5.37 2.44 -4.20
N TYR A 120 6.50 2.92 -4.67
CA TYR A 120 7.38 2.20 -5.58
C TYR A 120 8.84 2.39 -5.17
N VAL A 121 9.67 1.40 -5.46
CA VAL A 121 11.14 1.44 -5.32
C VAL A 121 11.81 1.01 -6.62
N GLY A 122 13.12 1.24 -6.67
CA GLY A 122 13.95 0.89 -7.83
C GLY A 122 13.93 1.97 -8.92
N LYS A 123 14.83 1.80 -9.87
CA LYS A 123 14.94 2.69 -11.04
C LYS A 123 13.61 2.66 -11.79
N ASP A 124 13.13 3.83 -12.18
CA ASP A 124 11.89 4.04 -12.93
C ASP A 124 10.62 3.53 -12.19
N SER A 125 10.63 3.53 -10.83
CA SER A 125 9.49 3.08 -10.00
C SER A 125 9.03 1.66 -10.35
N LYS A 126 9.98 0.75 -10.60
CA LYS A 126 9.71 -0.59 -11.17
C LYS A 126 8.97 -1.53 -10.23
N PHE A 127 9.19 -1.41 -8.91
CA PHE A 127 8.67 -2.36 -7.93
C PHE A 127 7.60 -1.70 -7.05
N ASN A 128 6.36 -2.18 -7.15
CA ASN A 128 5.23 -1.69 -6.37
C ASN A 128 5.23 -2.31 -4.98
N LEU A 129 5.50 -1.52 -3.94
CA LEU A 129 5.58 -1.97 -2.54
C LEU A 129 4.24 -2.54 -2.06
N ASN A 130 3.13 -1.89 -2.39
CA ASN A 130 1.79 -2.34 -2.00
C ASN A 130 1.50 -3.75 -2.55
N HIS A 131 1.85 -3.99 -3.81
CA HIS A 131 1.69 -5.29 -4.46
C HIS A 131 2.61 -6.34 -3.81
N GLU A 132 3.87 -6.00 -3.56
CA GLU A 132 4.84 -6.95 -3.01
C GLU A 132 4.46 -7.40 -1.60
N MET A 133 3.96 -6.50 -0.76
CA MET A 133 3.47 -6.86 0.57
C MET A 133 2.34 -7.89 0.53
N VAL A 134 1.43 -7.77 -0.43
CA VAL A 134 0.31 -8.73 -0.58
C VAL A 134 0.77 -10.00 -1.27
N SER A 135 1.60 -9.92 -2.31
CA SER A 135 2.06 -11.08 -3.09
C SER A 135 2.97 -12.01 -2.29
N SER A 136 3.73 -11.46 -1.32
CA SER A 136 4.54 -12.23 -0.36
C SER A 136 3.77 -12.71 0.87
N GLY A 137 2.47 -12.35 0.98
CA GLY A 137 1.64 -12.70 2.13
C GLY A 137 2.00 -11.96 3.42
N GLN A 138 2.62 -10.78 3.32
CA GLN A 138 2.92 -9.92 4.48
C GLN A 138 1.80 -8.91 4.80
N ALA A 139 0.82 -8.81 3.90
CA ALA A 139 -0.39 -8.02 4.08
C ALA A 139 -1.57 -8.71 3.38
N VAL A 140 -2.78 -8.35 3.79
CA VAL A 140 -4.01 -8.70 3.07
C VAL A 140 -4.40 -7.57 2.11
N ALA A 141 -5.12 -7.92 1.02
CA ALA A 141 -5.78 -6.92 0.19
C ALA A 141 -6.94 -6.29 0.98
N TYR A 142 -6.90 -4.97 1.16
CA TYR A 142 -7.95 -4.26 1.90
C TYR A 142 -9.07 -3.88 0.94
N THR A 143 -9.93 -4.85 0.64
CA THR A 143 -10.95 -4.78 -0.42
C THR A 143 -11.99 -3.70 -0.25
N LYS A 144 -12.12 -3.15 0.96
CA LYS A 144 -12.97 -1.99 1.28
C LYS A 144 -12.49 -0.72 0.56
N TYR A 145 -11.19 -0.62 0.27
CA TYR A 145 -10.59 0.58 -0.33
C TYR A 145 -10.05 0.34 -1.75
N SER A 146 -9.60 -0.88 -2.07
CA SER A 146 -9.13 -1.21 -3.42
C SER A 146 -9.28 -2.70 -3.72
N LYS A 147 -9.55 -3.01 -4.99
CA LYS A 147 -9.57 -4.39 -5.53
C LYS A 147 -8.27 -4.76 -6.25
N ASP A 148 -7.30 -3.86 -6.33
CA ASP A 148 -6.08 -4.01 -7.13
C ASP A 148 -5.25 -5.24 -6.76
N TYR A 149 -5.26 -5.61 -5.47
CA TYR A 149 -4.38 -6.65 -4.93
C TYR A 149 -5.06 -8.00 -4.66
N ILE A 150 -6.35 -8.17 -5.00
CA ILE A 150 -7.10 -9.43 -4.79
C ILE A 150 -6.42 -10.61 -5.48
N LYS A 151 -5.96 -10.43 -6.72
CA LYS A 151 -5.28 -11.51 -7.47
C LYS A 151 -3.96 -11.92 -6.81
N ALA A 152 -3.19 -10.96 -6.32
CA ALA A 152 -1.94 -11.21 -5.59
C ALA A 152 -2.21 -11.97 -4.28
N GLN A 153 -3.19 -11.53 -3.49
CA GLN A 153 -3.63 -12.21 -2.28
C GLN A 153 -4.04 -13.66 -2.53
N ASN A 154 -4.88 -13.89 -3.55
CA ASN A 154 -5.35 -15.24 -3.85
C ASN A 154 -4.19 -16.19 -4.20
N LYS A 155 -3.17 -15.70 -4.92
CA LYS A 155 -1.95 -16.46 -5.19
C LYS A 155 -1.14 -16.75 -3.92
N ALA A 156 -0.96 -15.75 -3.04
CA ALA A 156 -0.25 -15.93 -1.77
C ALA A 156 -0.97 -16.95 -0.87
N LYS A 157 -2.31 -16.84 -0.78
CA LYS A 157 -3.16 -17.77 -0.04
C LYS A 157 -3.08 -19.20 -0.58
N GLN A 158 -3.15 -19.35 -1.91
CA GLN A 158 -3.03 -20.68 -2.55
C GLN A 158 -1.67 -21.33 -2.29
N LYS A 159 -0.60 -20.54 -2.22
CA LYS A 159 0.76 -21.00 -1.94
C LYS A 159 1.02 -21.21 -0.44
N GLY A 160 0.14 -20.78 0.46
CA GLY A 160 0.34 -20.85 1.91
C GLY A 160 1.56 -20.08 2.39
N ILE A 161 1.84 -18.89 1.83
CA ILE A 161 3.03 -18.10 2.18
C ILE A 161 2.70 -16.89 3.06
N GLY A 162 3.70 -16.42 3.80
CA GLY A 162 3.55 -15.33 4.74
C GLY A 162 2.55 -15.67 5.84
N ILE A 163 1.58 -14.78 6.10
CA ILE A 163 0.52 -15.03 7.10
C ILE A 163 -0.44 -16.16 6.71
N TRP A 164 -0.50 -16.52 5.42
CA TRP A 164 -1.35 -17.59 4.91
C TRP A 164 -0.81 -19.01 5.18
N GLN A 165 0.37 -19.14 5.77
CA GLN A 165 0.95 -20.42 6.16
C GLN A 165 0.24 -21.08 7.37
N GLY A 166 -0.54 -20.32 8.14
CA GLY A 166 -1.20 -20.83 9.35
C GLY A 166 -2.40 -19.96 9.74
N LYS A 167 -2.66 -19.84 11.05
CA LYS A 167 -3.81 -19.09 11.57
C LYS A 167 -3.43 -17.66 11.94
N PHE A 168 -4.30 -16.73 11.62
CA PHE A 168 -4.18 -15.33 12.04
C PHE A 168 -5.54 -14.65 12.03
N ASP A 169 -5.69 -13.61 12.83
CA ASP A 169 -6.82 -12.70 12.75
C ASP A 169 -6.56 -11.67 11.64
N LEU A 170 -7.59 -11.28 10.90
CA LEU A 170 -7.46 -10.17 9.96
C LEU A 170 -7.01 -8.90 10.72
N PRO A 171 -6.05 -8.11 10.18
CA PRO A 171 -5.52 -6.95 10.91
C PRO A 171 -6.61 -5.99 11.40
N GLU A 172 -7.66 -5.74 10.60
CA GLU A 172 -8.81 -4.92 11.00
C GLU A 172 -9.57 -5.54 12.18
N GLU A 173 -9.71 -6.86 12.24
CA GLU A 173 -10.39 -7.59 13.33
C GLU A 173 -9.54 -7.55 14.59
N TRP A 174 -8.24 -7.82 14.46
CA TRP A 174 -7.31 -7.74 15.57
C TRP A 174 -7.32 -6.35 16.22
N ARG A 175 -7.32 -5.25 15.43
CA ARG A 175 -7.44 -3.87 15.95
C ARG A 175 -8.74 -3.63 16.71
N ARG A 176 -9.85 -4.26 16.32
CA ARG A 176 -11.13 -4.13 17.05
C ARG A 176 -11.10 -4.81 18.41
N GLN A 177 -10.41 -5.94 18.50
CA GLN A 177 -10.32 -6.74 19.73
C GLN A 177 -9.28 -6.19 20.72
N ASN A 178 -8.30 -5.42 20.26
CA ASN A 178 -7.15 -4.94 21.05
C ASN A 178 -7.10 -3.40 21.16
N LYS A 179 -8.26 -2.77 21.23
CA LYS A 179 -8.38 -1.32 21.47
C LYS A 179 -8.19 -0.97 22.92
#